data_a06caf88fea96a4e36a15f820f10a862
#
_entry.id   a06caf88fea96a4e36a15f820f10a862
#
_cell.length_a   1.000
_cell.length_b   1.000
_cell.length_c   1.000
_cell.angle_alpha   90.00
_cell.angle_beta   90.00
_cell.angle_gamma   90.00
#
_symmetry.space_group_name_H-M   'P 1'
#
loop_
_entity.id
_entity.type
_entity.pdbx_description
1 polymer ?
#
loop_
_entity_poly.entity_id
_entity_poly.type
_entity_poly.pdbx_seq_one_letter_code
_entity_poly.pdbx_strand_id
1 'polypeptide(L)'
;FLASYFAAVENLFKRFLKQHFLLHKVLFIPTAGNVESYVEYIDEAKNIFHKLGFEVDVLDIAQETEEVIKDKLNYTPSLYISGGNTFYLLQELKRKHLLPHIKKRIDEGMLYLGESAGAIITASDIEYNQIMDDKNIAIDLTNYSALNLVDSAMVPHYGEFPFEESSQKTIQIYQSKLNLLPLTNSQAVIVDEDNYTIQTNL
;
A
#
# COMPACT_ATOMS: atom_id res chain seq x y z
N PHE A 1 0.62 3.77 -8.18
CA PHE A 1 1.99 4.02 -7.74
C PHE A 1 2.23 3.24 -6.45
N LEU A 2 3.14 2.27 -6.46
CA LEU A 2 3.40 1.38 -5.34
C LEU A 2 4.85 1.57 -4.87
N ALA A 3 5.06 2.04 -3.66
CA ALA A 3 6.37 2.31 -3.08
C ALA A 3 6.75 1.27 -2.04
N SER A 4 8.04 0.98 -1.93
CA SER A 4 8.58 0.28 -0.78
C SER A 4 8.57 1.19 0.45
N TYR A 5 9.18 2.38 0.33
CA TYR A 5 9.20 3.43 1.34
C TYR A 5 8.92 4.78 0.68
N PHE A 6 7.76 5.38 0.99
CA PHE A 6 7.27 6.53 0.25
C PHE A 6 8.16 7.77 0.39
N ALA A 7 8.71 7.99 1.59
CA ALA A 7 9.60 9.12 1.82
C ALA A 7 10.88 9.05 0.98
N ALA A 8 11.42 7.87 0.76
CA ALA A 8 12.63 7.69 -0.05
C ALA A 8 12.40 7.87 -1.56
N VAL A 9 11.15 7.86 -2.01
CA VAL A 9 10.78 8.02 -3.43
C VAL A 9 10.05 9.34 -3.75
N GLU A 10 10.17 10.36 -2.89
CA GLU A 10 9.50 11.67 -3.08
C GLU A 10 9.74 12.25 -4.47
N ASN A 11 10.98 12.21 -4.99
CA ASN A 11 11.28 12.75 -6.31
C ASN A 11 10.68 11.92 -7.46
N LEU A 12 10.58 10.60 -7.30
CA LEU A 12 9.84 9.74 -8.23
C LEU A 12 8.36 10.14 -8.26
N PHE A 13 7.76 10.29 -7.09
CA PHE A 13 6.36 10.70 -6.97
C PHE A 13 6.11 12.07 -7.59
N LYS A 14 7.01 13.05 -7.38
CA LYS A 14 6.95 14.37 -8.06
C LYS A 14 6.97 14.25 -9.59
N ARG A 15 7.79 13.35 -10.14
CA ARG A 15 7.84 13.10 -11.59
C ARG A 15 6.55 12.45 -12.08
N PHE A 16 6.04 11.48 -11.34
CA PHE A 16 4.78 10.83 -11.62
C PHE A 16 3.62 11.84 -11.67
N LEU A 17 3.51 12.75 -10.70
CA LEU A 17 2.48 13.79 -10.67
C LEU A 17 2.51 14.73 -11.87
N LYS A 18 3.70 15.04 -12.39
CA LYS A 18 3.85 15.91 -13.59
C LYS A 18 3.31 15.25 -14.87
N GLN A 19 3.26 13.94 -14.91
CA GLN A 19 2.78 13.15 -16.06
C GLN A 19 1.28 12.86 -15.98
N HIS A 20 0.69 12.99 -14.80
CA HIS A 20 -0.71 12.69 -14.54
C HIS A 20 -1.42 13.93 -14.02
N PHE A 21 -2.51 14.32 -14.69
CA PHE A 21 -3.33 15.47 -14.25
C PHE A 21 -4.18 15.06 -13.06
N LEU A 22 -3.65 15.27 -11.85
CA LEU A 22 -4.31 14.86 -10.60
C LEU A 22 -4.90 16.04 -9.84
N LEU A 23 -6.09 15.86 -9.31
CA LEU A 23 -6.61 16.73 -8.26
C LEU A 23 -5.77 16.52 -7.00
N HIS A 24 -5.26 17.60 -6.42
CA HIS A 24 -4.42 17.55 -5.22
C HIS A 24 -5.26 17.28 -3.95
N LYS A 25 -5.95 16.15 -3.95
CA LYS A 25 -6.71 15.64 -2.80
C LYS A 25 -6.48 14.15 -2.66
N VAL A 26 -6.15 13.69 -1.45
CA VAL A 26 -5.88 12.30 -1.15
C VAL A 26 -6.64 11.85 0.10
N LEU A 27 -7.34 10.72 0.00
CA LEU A 27 -7.83 9.98 1.16
C LEU A 27 -6.68 9.12 1.69
N PHE A 28 -6.23 9.41 2.91
CA PHE A 28 -5.06 8.81 3.52
C PHE A 28 -5.48 7.80 4.58
N ILE A 29 -5.20 6.52 4.36
CA ILE A 29 -5.53 5.42 5.28
C ILE A 29 -4.27 4.95 6.01
N PRO A 30 -4.08 5.31 7.31
CA PRO A 30 -2.93 4.90 8.12
C PRO A 30 -3.15 3.60 8.90
N THR A 31 -4.28 2.94 8.73
CA THR A 31 -4.80 1.87 9.61
C THR A 31 -3.82 0.72 9.82
N ALA A 32 -3.00 0.36 8.82
CA ALA A 32 -1.97 -0.69 8.97
C ALA A 32 -1.00 -0.41 10.12
N GLY A 33 -0.75 0.87 10.44
CA GLY A 33 0.13 1.31 11.50
C GLY A 33 -0.45 1.23 12.92
N ASN A 34 -1.76 0.99 13.09
CA ASN A 34 -2.40 1.01 14.42
C ASN A 34 -1.83 -0.01 15.41
N VAL A 35 -1.19 -1.05 14.94
CA VAL A 35 -0.64 -2.14 15.74
C VAL A 35 0.89 -2.13 15.77
N GLU A 36 1.51 -1.11 15.19
CA GLU A 36 2.96 -0.95 15.13
C GLU A 36 3.47 0.00 16.22
N SER A 37 4.67 -0.29 16.73
CA SER A 37 5.35 0.59 17.69
C SER A 37 6.10 1.75 17.05
N TYR A 38 6.47 1.62 15.77
CA TYR A 38 7.14 2.64 14.96
C TYR A 38 6.22 3.07 13.83
N VAL A 39 5.86 4.34 13.78
CA VAL A 39 4.86 4.89 12.83
C VAL A 39 5.27 6.23 12.22
N GLU A 40 6.52 6.66 12.39
CA GLU A 40 7.03 7.95 11.90
C GLU A 40 6.91 8.09 10.36
N TYR A 41 6.99 6.98 9.62
CA TYR A 41 6.78 6.95 8.17
C TYR A 41 5.39 7.47 7.76
N ILE A 42 4.37 7.35 8.63
CA ILE A 42 3.02 7.89 8.38
C ILE A 42 3.05 9.42 8.35
N ASP A 43 3.76 10.05 9.29
CA ASP A 43 3.89 11.50 9.32
C ASP A 43 4.80 12.01 8.20
N GLU A 44 5.85 11.27 7.86
CA GLU A 44 6.71 11.57 6.71
C GLU A 44 5.91 11.58 5.40
N ALA A 45 5.07 10.56 5.18
CA ALA A 45 4.21 10.50 4.00
C ALA A 45 3.20 11.66 3.96
N LYS A 46 2.52 11.98 5.08
CA LYS A 46 1.62 13.14 5.18
C LYS A 46 2.33 14.45 4.86
N ASN A 47 3.54 14.63 5.38
CA ASN A 47 4.35 15.82 5.14
C ASN A 47 4.71 15.98 3.66
N ILE A 48 4.99 14.89 2.94
CA ILE A 48 5.22 14.92 1.50
C ILE A 48 3.97 15.37 0.75
N PHE A 49 2.79 14.82 1.08
CA PHE A 49 1.54 15.25 0.46
C PHE A 49 1.27 16.74 0.71
N HIS A 50 1.42 17.23 1.94
CA HIS A 50 1.25 18.66 2.26
C HIS A 50 2.27 19.54 1.52
N LYS A 51 3.55 19.16 1.46
CA LYS A 51 4.59 19.85 0.73
C LYS A 51 4.30 19.94 -0.77
N LEU A 52 3.60 18.95 -1.33
CA LEU A 52 3.18 18.91 -2.73
C LEU A 52 1.81 19.57 -2.96
N GLY A 53 1.22 20.20 -1.94
CA GLY A 53 -0.03 20.97 -2.04
C GLY A 53 -1.29 20.11 -2.04
N PHE A 54 -1.23 18.88 -1.52
CA PHE A 54 -2.42 18.04 -1.38
C PHE A 54 -3.25 18.42 -0.15
N GLU A 55 -4.56 18.39 -0.31
CA GLU A 55 -5.52 18.25 0.78
C GLU A 55 -5.49 16.78 1.24
N VAL A 56 -5.10 16.54 2.50
CA VAL A 56 -4.99 15.20 3.07
C VAL A 56 -6.17 14.95 4.00
N ASP A 57 -7.09 14.07 3.58
CA ASP A 57 -8.21 13.60 4.40
C ASP A 57 -7.80 12.28 5.06
N VAL A 58 -7.48 12.32 6.36
CA VAL A 58 -7.04 11.12 7.10
C VAL A 58 -8.24 10.31 7.55
N LEU A 59 -8.23 9.02 7.28
CA LEU A 59 -9.30 8.09 7.59
C LEU A 59 -8.77 6.78 8.18
N ASP A 60 -8.96 6.56 9.48
CA ASP A 60 -8.73 5.25 10.08
C ASP A 60 -9.95 4.35 9.91
N ILE A 61 -9.84 3.37 8.99
CA ILE A 61 -10.95 2.46 8.69
C ILE A 61 -11.31 1.52 9.86
N ALA A 62 -10.42 1.35 10.83
CA ALA A 62 -10.73 0.57 12.03
C ALA A 62 -11.74 1.28 12.94
N GLN A 63 -11.75 2.60 12.94
CA GLN A 63 -12.57 3.44 13.83
C GLN A 63 -13.90 3.86 13.21
N GLU A 64 -13.99 3.91 11.87
CA GLU A 64 -15.15 4.45 11.18
C GLU A 64 -16.16 3.37 10.77
N THR A 65 -17.38 3.81 10.47
CA THR A 65 -18.41 2.92 9.91
C THR A 65 -18.15 2.63 8.43
N GLU A 66 -18.64 1.48 7.95
CA GLU A 66 -18.56 1.11 6.53
C GLU A 66 -19.16 2.18 5.61
N GLU A 67 -20.29 2.78 6.02
CA GLU A 67 -21.00 3.81 5.26
C GLU A 67 -20.13 5.07 5.08
N VAL A 68 -19.58 5.59 6.17
CA VAL A 68 -18.68 6.77 6.15
C VAL A 68 -17.47 6.53 5.29
N ILE A 69 -16.85 5.35 5.38
CA ILE A 69 -15.67 5.00 4.58
C ILE A 69 -16.02 4.97 3.10
N LYS A 70 -17.10 4.29 2.73
CA LYS A 70 -17.55 4.20 1.32
C LYS A 70 -17.92 5.55 0.75
N ASP A 71 -18.59 6.40 1.54
CA ASP A 71 -18.91 7.77 1.12
C ASP A 71 -17.64 8.56 0.78
N LYS A 72 -16.64 8.57 1.66
CA LYS A 72 -15.35 9.22 1.39
C LYS A 72 -14.63 8.65 0.16
N LEU A 73 -14.63 7.33 -0.01
CA LEU A 73 -14.05 6.67 -1.19
C LEU A 73 -14.76 7.08 -2.49
N ASN A 74 -16.07 7.32 -2.47
CA ASN A 74 -16.85 7.72 -3.66
C ASN A 74 -16.41 9.08 -4.22
N TYR A 75 -15.96 9.98 -3.36
CA TYR A 75 -15.66 11.36 -3.75
C TYR A 75 -14.16 11.69 -3.78
N THR A 76 -13.29 10.74 -3.40
CA THR A 76 -11.85 11.00 -3.48
C THR A 76 -11.30 10.70 -4.88
N PRO A 77 -10.43 11.56 -5.44
CA PRO A 77 -9.73 11.29 -6.69
C PRO A 77 -8.55 10.35 -6.52
N SER A 78 -7.99 10.28 -5.32
CA SER A 78 -6.85 9.41 -5.01
C SER A 78 -6.92 8.83 -3.62
N LEU A 79 -6.46 7.59 -3.49
CA LEU A 79 -6.38 6.83 -2.26
C LEU A 79 -4.91 6.51 -1.96
N TYR A 80 -4.47 6.84 -0.76
CA TYR A 80 -3.17 6.39 -0.24
C TYR A 80 -3.37 5.44 0.94
N ILE A 81 -2.72 4.28 0.89
CA ILE A 81 -2.67 3.33 2.00
C ILE A 81 -1.22 3.22 2.47
N SER A 82 -0.99 3.52 3.76
CA SER A 82 0.34 3.53 4.36
C SER A 82 0.91 2.13 4.62
N GLY A 83 2.16 2.10 5.03
CA GLY A 83 2.80 0.95 5.65
C GLY A 83 2.21 0.57 7.00
N GLY A 84 2.74 -0.52 7.58
CA GLY A 84 2.36 -1.15 8.83
C GLY A 84 2.07 -2.64 8.65
N ASN A 85 1.29 -3.26 9.54
CA ASN A 85 0.97 -4.67 9.46
C ASN A 85 -0.06 -4.97 8.37
N THR A 86 0.36 -5.72 7.36
CA THR A 86 -0.47 -6.03 6.18
C THR A 86 -1.67 -6.92 6.52
N PHE A 87 -1.53 -7.86 7.46
CA PHE A 87 -2.62 -8.74 7.86
C PHE A 87 -3.70 -8.00 8.62
N TYR A 88 -3.30 -7.10 9.54
CA TYR A 88 -4.24 -6.23 10.24
C TYR A 88 -5.00 -5.31 9.27
N LEU A 89 -4.29 -4.72 8.32
CA LEU A 89 -4.92 -3.93 7.26
C LEU A 89 -5.95 -4.74 6.48
N LEU A 90 -5.60 -5.95 6.04
CA LEU A 90 -6.51 -6.82 5.30
C LEU A 90 -7.73 -7.21 6.13
N GLN A 91 -7.54 -7.52 7.42
CA GLN A 91 -8.65 -7.81 8.34
C GLN A 91 -9.65 -6.65 8.39
N GLU A 92 -9.16 -5.41 8.58
CA GLU A 92 -10.02 -4.23 8.67
C GLU A 92 -10.73 -3.92 7.35
N LEU A 93 -10.03 -4.06 6.21
CA LEU A 93 -10.63 -3.92 4.88
C LEU A 93 -11.75 -4.94 4.65
N LYS A 94 -11.55 -6.20 5.06
CA LYS A 94 -12.57 -7.26 4.94
C LYS A 94 -13.74 -7.05 5.91
N ARG A 95 -13.45 -6.68 7.15
CA ARG A 95 -14.48 -6.41 8.17
C ARG A 95 -15.45 -5.31 7.75
N LYS A 96 -14.97 -4.35 6.96
CA LYS A 96 -15.74 -3.22 6.43
C LYS A 96 -16.19 -3.44 4.96
N HIS A 97 -16.04 -4.64 4.40
CA HIS A 97 -16.44 -4.98 3.02
C HIS A 97 -15.88 -4.02 1.96
N LEU A 98 -14.63 -3.54 2.13
CA LEU A 98 -14.05 -2.48 1.30
C LEU A 98 -13.34 -2.97 0.06
N LEU A 99 -12.83 -4.21 0.02
CA LEU A 99 -12.02 -4.69 -1.10
C LEU A 99 -12.74 -4.53 -2.47
N PRO A 100 -13.99 -5.00 -2.65
CA PRO A 100 -14.69 -4.81 -3.93
C PRO A 100 -14.97 -3.35 -4.24
N HIS A 101 -15.20 -2.53 -3.21
CA HIS A 101 -15.49 -1.11 -3.39
C HIS A 101 -14.26 -0.34 -3.85
N ILE A 102 -13.10 -0.56 -3.21
CA ILE A 102 -11.82 0.05 -3.60
C ILE A 102 -11.48 -0.36 -5.04
N LYS A 103 -11.57 -1.66 -5.38
CA LYS A 103 -11.31 -2.14 -6.75
C LYS A 103 -12.20 -1.43 -7.76
N LYS A 104 -13.50 -1.37 -7.53
CA LYS A 104 -14.43 -0.66 -8.39
C LYS A 104 -14.04 0.81 -8.58
N ARG A 105 -13.65 1.51 -7.51
CA ARG A 105 -13.24 2.92 -7.60
C ARG A 105 -11.95 3.11 -8.42
N ILE A 106 -11.01 2.16 -8.32
CA ILE A 106 -9.79 2.17 -9.15
C ILE A 106 -10.16 1.94 -10.62
N ASP A 107 -11.02 0.98 -10.92
CA ASP A 107 -11.53 0.71 -12.28
C ASP A 107 -12.28 1.94 -12.87
N GLU A 108 -12.86 2.78 -12.02
CA GLU A 108 -13.50 4.06 -12.38
C GLU A 108 -12.51 5.24 -12.47
N GLY A 109 -11.22 5.02 -12.26
CA GLY A 109 -10.16 6.02 -12.44
C GLY A 109 -9.66 6.67 -11.15
N MET A 110 -10.03 6.18 -9.96
CA MET A 110 -9.39 6.62 -8.71
C MET A 110 -7.93 6.18 -8.71
N LEU A 111 -7.00 7.12 -8.50
CA LEU A 111 -5.59 6.79 -8.37
C LEU A 111 -5.33 6.05 -7.07
N TYR A 112 -4.63 4.90 -7.17
CA TYR A 112 -4.15 4.15 -6.01
C TYR A 112 -2.66 4.42 -5.73
N LEU A 113 -2.36 4.74 -4.49
CA LEU A 113 -1.01 4.95 -3.98
C LEU A 113 -0.82 4.01 -2.78
N GLY A 114 0.16 3.12 -2.83
CA GLY A 114 0.43 2.16 -1.75
C GLY A 114 1.87 2.23 -1.28
N GLU A 115 2.10 2.20 0.02
CA GLU A 115 3.40 2.08 0.65
C GLU A 115 3.50 0.79 1.46
N SER A 116 4.56 -0.01 1.28
CA SER A 116 4.81 -1.23 2.05
C SER A 116 3.56 -2.11 2.16
N ALA A 117 2.88 -2.20 3.31
CA ALA A 117 1.60 -2.91 3.46
C ALA A 117 0.56 -2.49 2.41
N GLY A 118 0.44 -1.19 2.12
CA GLY A 118 -0.42 -0.66 1.07
C GLY A 118 -0.01 -1.11 -0.34
N ALA A 119 1.27 -1.41 -0.59
CA ALA A 119 1.72 -2.01 -1.84
C ALA A 119 1.49 -3.52 -1.86
N ILE A 120 1.76 -4.23 -0.77
CA ILE A 120 1.57 -5.68 -0.64
C ILE A 120 0.11 -6.08 -0.87
N ILE A 121 -0.85 -5.30 -0.32
CA ILE A 121 -2.29 -5.59 -0.40
C ILE A 121 -2.83 -5.58 -1.83
N THR A 122 -2.08 -5.07 -2.81
CA THR A 122 -2.47 -5.06 -4.23
C THR A 122 -2.36 -6.43 -4.90
N ALA A 123 -1.63 -7.38 -4.32
CA ALA A 123 -1.53 -8.76 -4.78
C ALA A 123 -2.89 -9.50 -4.70
N SER A 124 -2.98 -10.64 -5.33
CA SER A 124 -4.17 -11.51 -5.25
C SER A 124 -4.31 -12.16 -3.88
N ASP A 125 -3.19 -12.48 -3.23
CA ASP A 125 -3.12 -13.12 -1.91
C ASP A 125 -1.86 -12.65 -1.17
N ILE A 126 -1.95 -12.42 0.14
CA ILE A 126 -0.85 -11.90 0.95
C ILE A 126 -0.22 -12.95 1.89
N GLU A 127 -0.54 -14.23 1.77
CA GLU A 127 -0.02 -15.29 2.64
C GLU A 127 1.51 -15.30 2.69
N TYR A 128 2.17 -15.01 1.56
CA TYR A 128 3.62 -14.96 1.46
C TYR A 128 4.29 -13.96 2.42
N ASN A 129 3.57 -12.91 2.80
CA ASN A 129 4.09 -11.84 3.67
C ASN A 129 4.20 -12.25 5.16
N GLN A 130 3.73 -13.44 5.55
CA GLN A 130 3.82 -13.96 6.93
C GLN A 130 5.27 -14.11 7.47
N ILE A 131 6.27 -13.95 6.61
CA ILE A 131 7.69 -13.96 7.01
C ILE A 131 8.15 -12.55 7.42
N MET A 132 7.51 -11.52 6.88
CA MET A 132 7.85 -10.11 7.14
C MET A 132 6.96 -9.49 8.20
N ASP A 133 5.65 -9.83 8.21
CA ASP A 133 4.66 -9.34 9.16
C ASP A 133 4.11 -10.46 10.06
N ASP A 134 3.79 -10.12 11.31
CA ASP A 134 3.11 -11.05 12.21
C ASP A 134 1.62 -11.15 11.88
N LYS A 135 1.22 -12.27 11.26
CA LYS A 135 -0.18 -12.55 10.92
C LYS A 135 -1.09 -12.79 12.13
N ASN A 136 -0.51 -13.14 13.30
CA ASN A 136 -1.30 -13.44 14.50
C ASN A 136 -1.92 -12.18 15.12
N ILE A 137 -1.51 -10.99 14.72
CA ILE A 137 -2.15 -9.73 15.10
C ILE A 137 -3.56 -9.63 14.52
N ALA A 138 -3.79 -10.22 13.35
CA ALA A 138 -5.09 -10.24 12.67
C ALA A 138 -5.90 -11.50 13.06
N ILE A 139 -6.34 -11.57 14.31
CA ILE A 139 -6.94 -12.77 14.93
C ILE A 139 -8.21 -13.27 14.23
N ASP A 140 -8.96 -12.39 13.57
CA ASP A 140 -10.21 -12.70 12.86
C ASP A 140 -9.99 -12.96 11.35
N LEU A 141 -8.75 -12.85 10.87
CA LEU A 141 -8.44 -13.04 9.46
C LEU A 141 -8.29 -14.53 9.12
N THR A 142 -9.26 -15.07 8.39
CA THR A 142 -9.30 -16.50 8.02
C THR A 142 -8.89 -16.78 6.57
N ASN A 143 -8.70 -15.73 5.76
CA ASN A 143 -8.44 -15.83 4.34
C ASN A 143 -7.57 -14.64 3.90
N TYR A 144 -6.52 -14.90 3.12
CA TYR A 144 -5.50 -13.93 2.75
C TYR A 144 -5.69 -13.32 1.34
N SER A 145 -6.79 -13.66 0.63
CA SER A 145 -7.09 -13.01 -0.65
C SER A 145 -7.28 -11.50 -0.46
N ALA A 146 -6.66 -10.71 -1.35
CA ALA A 146 -6.55 -9.26 -1.22
C ALA A 146 -7.15 -8.52 -2.41
N LEU A 147 -6.65 -7.34 -2.78
CA LEU A 147 -7.26 -6.49 -3.81
C LEU A 147 -7.17 -7.06 -5.22
N ASN A 148 -6.18 -7.89 -5.51
CA ASN A 148 -5.94 -8.47 -6.85
C ASN A 148 -5.94 -7.39 -7.96
N LEU A 149 -5.10 -6.38 -7.78
CA LEU A 149 -4.90 -5.28 -8.73
C LEU A 149 -3.71 -5.51 -9.66
N VAL A 150 -2.73 -6.30 -9.22
CA VAL A 150 -1.51 -6.62 -9.98
C VAL A 150 -1.23 -8.11 -9.90
N ASP A 151 -0.73 -8.68 -11.02
CA ASP A 151 -0.34 -10.09 -11.09
C ASP A 151 1.11 -10.30 -10.60
N SER A 152 1.41 -9.69 -9.46
CA SER A 152 2.73 -9.75 -8.83
C SER A 152 2.61 -9.54 -7.33
N ALA A 153 3.54 -10.12 -6.59
CA ALA A 153 3.61 -10.01 -5.14
C ALA A 153 4.79 -9.09 -4.74
N MET A 154 4.48 -7.90 -4.22
CA MET A 154 5.48 -6.94 -3.79
C MET A 154 6.23 -7.45 -2.57
N VAL A 155 7.57 -7.37 -2.59
CA VAL A 155 8.44 -7.61 -1.43
C VAL A 155 9.20 -6.31 -1.14
N PRO A 156 8.59 -5.40 -0.36
CA PRO A 156 9.23 -4.13 -0.01
C PRO A 156 10.43 -4.32 0.91
N HIS A 157 11.22 -3.27 1.09
CA HIS A 157 12.39 -3.23 1.98
C HIS A 157 13.44 -4.30 1.69
N TYR A 158 13.54 -4.76 0.43
CA TYR A 158 14.44 -5.82 0.04
C TYR A 158 15.90 -5.43 0.31
N GLY A 159 16.56 -6.19 1.20
CA GLY A 159 17.95 -5.94 1.61
C GLY A 159 18.14 -4.74 2.53
N GLU A 160 17.05 -4.16 3.09
CA GLU A 160 17.08 -2.98 3.94
C GLU A 160 16.78 -3.32 5.41
N PHE A 161 17.51 -2.71 6.34
CA PHE A 161 17.25 -2.86 7.77
C PHE A 161 15.85 -2.28 8.14
N PRO A 162 15.07 -2.97 8.98
CA PRO A 162 15.32 -4.24 9.69
C PRO A 162 14.85 -5.49 8.91
N PHE A 163 14.47 -5.36 7.64
CA PHE A 163 13.84 -6.43 6.83
C PHE A 163 14.81 -7.23 5.96
N GLU A 164 16.14 -7.01 6.08
CA GLU A 164 17.16 -7.68 5.25
C GLU A 164 16.96 -9.19 5.20
N GLU A 165 16.90 -9.83 6.37
CA GLU A 165 16.80 -11.28 6.48
C GLU A 165 15.42 -11.79 6.07
N SER A 166 14.33 -11.13 6.54
CA SER A 166 12.97 -11.57 6.28
C SER A 166 12.58 -11.39 4.80
N SER A 167 12.99 -10.31 4.15
CA SER A 167 12.74 -10.10 2.73
C SER A 167 13.47 -11.11 1.85
N GLN A 168 14.76 -11.42 2.15
CA GLN A 168 15.52 -12.45 1.44
C GLN A 168 14.90 -13.83 1.62
N LYS A 169 14.48 -14.17 2.84
CA LYS A 169 13.81 -15.44 3.15
C LYS A 169 12.46 -15.57 2.41
N THR A 170 11.72 -14.48 2.30
CA THR A 170 10.47 -14.45 1.51
C THR A 170 10.74 -14.81 0.06
N ILE A 171 11.75 -14.17 -0.57
CA ILE A 171 12.17 -14.50 -1.94
C ILE A 171 12.56 -15.97 -2.04
N GLN A 172 13.43 -16.47 -1.15
CA GLN A 172 13.91 -17.84 -1.19
C GLN A 172 12.77 -18.88 -1.16
N ILE A 173 11.74 -18.64 -0.34
CA ILE A 173 10.64 -19.59 -0.13
C ILE A 173 9.59 -19.54 -1.26
N TYR A 174 9.31 -18.34 -1.79
CA TYR A 174 8.16 -18.15 -2.66
C TYR A 174 8.49 -17.91 -4.15
N GLN A 175 9.76 -17.66 -4.53
CA GLN A 175 10.15 -17.35 -5.92
C GLN A 175 9.77 -18.43 -6.96
N SER A 176 9.59 -19.68 -6.56
CA SER A 176 9.15 -20.75 -7.46
C SER A 176 7.62 -20.85 -7.60
N LYS A 177 6.88 -20.09 -6.79
CA LYS A 177 5.41 -20.18 -6.70
C LYS A 177 4.72 -18.88 -7.10
N LEU A 178 5.38 -17.74 -6.92
CA LEU A 178 4.82 -16.40 -7.11
C LEU A 178 5.74 -15.56 -7.98
N ASN A 179 5.13 -14.66 -8.75
CA ASN A 179 5.84 -13.58 -9.43
C ASN A 179 6.19 -12.49 -8.40
N LEU A 180 7.34 -12.62 -7.74
CA LEU A 180 7.77 -11.70 -6.69
C LEU A 180 8.46 -10.47 -7.27
N LEU A 181 8.14 -9.28 -6.75
CA LEU A 181 8.78 -8.01 -7.07
C LEU A 181 9.51 -7.47 -5.85
N PRO A 182 10.81 -7.79 -5.67
CA PRO A 182 11.62 -7.19 -4.62
C PRO A 182 11.89 -5.72 -4.92
N LEU A 183 11.66 -4.85 -3.93
CA LEU A 183 11.85 -3.41 -4.02
C LEU A 183 12.73 -2.92 -2.86
N THR A 184 13.82 -2.24 -3.18
CA THR A 184 14.58 -1.48 -2.18
C THR A 184 13.78 -0.24 -1.75
N ASN A 185 14.19 0.42 -0.65
CA ASN A 185 13.50 1.62 -0.17
C ASN A 185 13.47 2.77 -1.19
N SER A 186 14.45 2.83 -2.08
CA SER A 186 14.55 3.85 -3.14
C SER A 186 13.77 3.52 -4.42
N GLN A 187 12.96 2.46 -4.42
CA GLN A 187 12.22 1.99 -5.60
C GLN A 187 10.71 2.09 -5.44
N ALA A 188 10.05 2.32 -6.57
CA ALA A 188 8.60 2.25 -6.70
C ALA A 188 8.21 1.55 -8.01
N VAL A 189 7.03 0.95 -8.02
CA VAL A 189 6.37 0.38 -9.19
C VAL A 189 5.29 1.35 -9.67
N ILE A 190 5.34 1.69 -10.94
CA ILE A 190 4.25 2.39 -11.63
C ILE A 190 3.50 1.35 -12.44
N VAL A 191 2.22 1.21 -12.17
CA VAL A 191 1.31 0.31 -12.86
C VAL A 191 0.45 1.15 -13.79
N ASP A 192 0.38 0.75 -15.06
CA ASP A 192 -0.45 1.36 -16.08
C ASP A 192 -1.14 0.22 -16.87
N GLU A 193 -2.44 0.09 -16.65
CA GLU A 193 -3.23 -1.07 -17.10
C GLU A 193 -2.59 -2.40 -16.64
N ASP A 194 -2.29 -3.30 -17.58
CA ASP A 194 -1.66 -4.60 -17.32
C ASP A 194 -0.13 -4.56 -17.27
N ASN A 195 0.48 -3.37 -17.46
CA ASN A 195 1.92 -3.20 -17.46
C ASN A 195 2.41 -2.56 -16.19
N TYR A 196 3.64 -2.89 -15.82
CA TYR A 196 4.31 -2.18 -14.72
C TYR A 196 5.78 -1.89 -15.04
N THR A 197 6.30 -0.84 -14.43
CA THR A 197 7.72 -0.48 -14.50
C THR A 197 8.25 -0.21 -13.10
N ILE A 198 9.43 -0.76 -12.80
CA ILE A 198 10.17 -0.44 -11.56
C ILE A 198 11.03 0.79 -11.84
N GLN A 199 10.88 1.81 -11.02
CA GLN A 199 11.72 3.01 -11.10
C GLN A 199 12.51 3.20 -9.81
N THR A 200 13.73 3.70 -9.95
CA THR A 200 14.63 4.00 -8.83
C THR A 200 14.78 5.51 -8.66
N ASN A 201 14.71 5.97 -7.42
CA ASN A 201 15.00 7.37 -7.08
C ASN A 201 16.52 7.57 -7.09
N LEU A 202 17.03 8.31 -8.08
CA LEU A 202 18.44 8.68 -8.26
C LEU A 202 18.71 10.00 -7.60
#